data_86eb0eea049cd720112bbada13433750
#
_entry.id   86eb0eea049cd720112bbada13433750
#
_cell.length_a   1.000
_cell.length_b   1.000
_cell.length_c   1.000
_cell.angle_alpha   90.00
_cell.angle_beta   90.00
_cell.angle_gamma   90.00
#
_symmetry.space_group_name_H-M   'P 1'
#
loop_
_entity.id
_entity.type
_entity.pdbx_description
1 polymer ?
#
loop_
_entity_poly.entity_id
_entity_poly.type
_entity_poly.pdbx_seq_one_letter_code
_entity_poly.pdbx_strand_id
1 'polypeptide(L)'
;MQIIENKAVLLKLRDPNRVTSVVPNSKRLNDTDVLVKWGIEEMQVLKNLRFSDVPSPIRGHYNWPGLHKPFKHQYTTAEFLTLNRRAFCFNEQGTGKTASVIWAADYLMNTKMVRRALVVCPLSIMQPAWETDLFKFAMHRTCAIAHSYSKEKRIKAVASDTDFVICNFDGLDIVKDEIKKGAFDLIIVDEANAYKNVSTKRWKVLSSIMRPDMWVWMLTGTPAAQAPTDAYGLAKIVNPSNIPKFFGAFRDQVLFKVSQFRWVPRPQSEQIVHDALQPAIRFTKDECLDLPPMTYVMRDIPLTAQQTKYYEEIRKHMLTIAAGEEITTVNAAASLNKLLQLSCGAVYSDSGEIVAFDAKNRMASLLEVIEEASQKVIVFVPFRHAIDIIAEELKANKIPCEIIHGGISATKRTEIFKKFQEDKDPRVLVIQPQAAAHGVTLHAANVVVWWGPITSIETYLQANARVHRAGQHHPCTVVHLQGSPVEKKIYKMLSQKLDVHTKLIDLYRNFVVEEA
;
A
#
# COMPACT_ATOMS: atom_id res chain seq x y z
N MET A 1 -5.02 23.87 -25.49
CA MET A 1 -6.11 23.02 -26.02
C MET A 1 -7.43 23.55 -25.50
N GLN A 2 -8.46 23.63 -26.35
CA GLN A 2 -9.80 24.10 -25.95
C GLN A 2 -10.83 23.05 -26.36
N ILE A 3 -11.67 22.62 -25.42
CA ILE A 3 -12.76 21.68 -25.70
C ILE A 3 -13.92 22.46 -26.34
N ILE A 4 -14.43 21.97 -27.46
CA ILE A 4 -15.55 22.56 -28.22
C ILE A 4 -16.74 21.61 -28.14
N GLU A 5 -17.84 22.11 -27.58
CA GLU A 5 -19.17 21.41 -27.48
C GLU A 5 -19.09 19.98 -26.93
N ASN A 6 -18.11 19.67 -26.09
CA ASN A 6 -17.85 18.30 -25.62
C ASN A 6 -17.66 17.24 -26.73
N LYS A 7 -17.32 17.66 -27.96
CA LYS A 7 -17.19 16.75 -29.11
C LYS A 7 -15.80 16.78 -29.72
N ALA A 8 -15.11 17.90 -29.62
CA ALA A 8 -13.82 18.10 -30.26
C ALA A 8 -12.87 18.93 -29.40
N VAL A 9 -11.58 18.84 -29.71
CA VAL A 9 -10.51 19.66 -29.13
C VAL A 9 -9.91 20.53 -30.22
N LEU A 10 -9.88 21.84 -30.00
CA LEU A 10 -9.22 22.80 -30.85
C LEU A 10 -7.77 22.96 -30.39
N LEU A 11 -6.86 22.74 -31.33
CA LEU A 11 -5.41 22.92 -31.17
C LEU A 11 -4.96 24.12 -31.98
N LYS A 12 -4.11 25.00 -31.42
CA LYS A 12 -3.36 26.02 -32.15
C LYS A 12 -1.92 25.57 -32.32
N LEU A 13 -1.48 25.38 -33.56
CA LEU A 13 -0.21 24.77 -33.91
C LEU A 13 0.54 25.61 -34.93
N ARG A 14 1.88 25.62 -34.85
CA ARG A 14 2.72 26.20 -35.89
C ARG A 14 2.75 25.33 -37.16
N ASP A 15 2.67 24.02 -36.98
CA ASP A 15 2.56 23.04 -38.05
C ASP A 15 1.39 22.10 -37.81
N PRO A 16 0.22 22.35 -38.40
CA PRO A 16 -0.94 21.48 -38.35
C PRO A 16 -0.72 20.07 -38.89
N ASN A 17 0.18 19.89 -39.84
CA ASN A 17 0.45 18.58 -40.48
C ASN A 17 0.99 17.57 -39.47
N ARG A 18 1.70 18.04 -38.43
CA ARG A 18 2.16 17.20 -37.32
C ARG A 18 1.04 16.40 -36.65
N VAL A 19 -0.19 16.94 -36.67
CA VAL A 19 -1.36 16.30 -36.06
C VAL A 19 -2.22 15.63 -37.11
N THR A 20 -2.54 16.33 -38.20
CA THR A 20 -3.50 15.83 -39.20
C THR A 20 -2.97 14.62 -39.99
N SER A 21 -1.67 14.39 -40.04
CA SER A 21 -1.10 13.22 -40.70
C SER A 21 -1.15 11.93 -39.88
N VAL A 22 -1.34 12.03 -38.54
CA VAL A 22 -1.20 10.86 -37.65
C VAL A 22 -2.39 10.70 -36.67
N VAL A 23 -3.15 11.76 -36.39
CA VAL A 23 -4.29 11.69 -35.49
C VAL A 23 -5.56 11.35 -36.25
N PRO A 24 -6.21 10.23 -35.95
CA PRO A 24 -7.51 9.90 -36.55
C PRO A 24 -8.53 11.01 -36.28
N ASN A 25 -9.49 11.15 -37.17
CA ASN A 25 -10.60 12.10 -37.01
C ASN A 25 -10.14 13.53 -36.67
N SER A 26 -9.10 14.02 -37.32
CA SER A 26 -8.62 15.39 -37.23
C SER A 26 -8.89 16.17 -38.52
N LYS A 27 -9.19 17.48 -38.38
CA LYS A 27 -9.48 18.37 -39.51
C LYS A 27 -8.75 19.70 -39.33
N ARG A 28 -7.98 20.09 -40.33
CA ARG A 28 -7.40 21.43 -40.40
C ARG A 28 -8.50 22.46 -40.71
N LEU A 29 -8.60 23.52 -39.92
CA LEU A 29 -9.53 24.61 -40.08
C LEU A 29 -8.92 25.80 -40.84
N ASN A 30 -7.66 26.11 -40.52
CA ASN A 30 -6.87 27.18 -41.13
C ASN A 30 -5.37 26.87 -40.98
N ASP A 31 -4.50 27.87 -41.19
CA ASP A 31 -3.05 27.69 -41.15
C ASP A 31 -2.46 27.35 -39.77
N THR A 32 -3.22 27.52 -38.71
CA THR A 32 -2.77 27.26 -37.33
C THR A 32 -3.70 26.37 -36.54
N ASP A 33 -4.96 26.24 -36.94
CA ASP A 33 -6.00 25.61 -36.13
C ASP A 33 -6.35 24.24 -36.67
N VAL A 34 -6.32 23.26 -35.77
CA VAL A 34 -6.72 21.87 -36.03
C VAL A 34 -7.80 21.47 -35.06
N LEU A 35 -8.90 20.96 -35.58
CA LEU A 35 -9.97 20.36 -34.79
C LEU A 35 -9.75 18.85 -34.76
N VAL A 36 -9.72 18.26 -33.57
CA VAL A 36 -9.53 16.83 -33.32
C VAL A 36 -10.75 16.31 -32.59
N LYS A 37 -11.31 15.18 -33.02
CA LYS A 37 -12.40 14.53 -32.27
C LYS A 37 -11.97 14.29 -30.81
N TRP A 38 -12.84 14.60 -29.86
CA TRP A 38 -12.54 14.36 -28.44
C TRP A 38 -12.85 12.90 -28.07
N GLY A 39 -12.05 11.98 -28.60
CA GLY A 39 -12.10 10.54 -28.37
C GLY A 39 -10.85 10.04 -27.66
N ILE A 40 -10.92 8.84 -27.02
CA ILE A 40 -9.77 8.29 -26.27
C ILE A 40 -8.57 8.05 -27.21
N GLU A 41 -8.81 7.44 -28.38
CA GLU A 41 -7.74 7.11 -29.32
C GLU A 41 -7.01 8.38 -29.80
N GLU A 42 -7.76 9.41 -30.18
CA GLU A 42 -7.21 10.67 -30.62
C GLU A 42 -6.39 11.35 -29.52
N MET A 43 -6.92 11.35 -28.28
CA MET A 43 -6.23 11.96 -27.15
C MET A 43 -4.97 11.16 -26.75
N GLN A 44 -4.98 9.84 -26.86
CA GLN A 44 -3.79 9.01 -26.68
C GLN A 44 -2.70 9.31 -27.74
N VAL A 45 -3.10 9.49 -29.00
CA VAL A 45 -2.15 9.86 -30.07
C VAL A 45 -1.55 11.25 -29.80
N LEU A 46 -2.37 12.24 -29.41
CA LEU A 46 -1.86 13.57 -29.02
C LEU A 46 -0.86 13.49 -27.87
N LYS A 47 -1.14 12.66 -26.87
CA LYS A 47 -0.21 12.43 -25.76
C LYS A 47 1.10 11.79 -26.23
N ASN A 48 1.05 10.80 -27.11
CA ASN A 48 2.23 10.16 -27.69
C ASN A 48 3.06 11.15 -28.53
N LEU A 49 2.41 12.15 -29.14
CA LEU A 49 3.06 13.28 -29.79
C LEU A 49 3.64 14.31 -28.79
N ARG A 50 3.62 14.00 -27.48
CA ARG A 50 4.14 14.84 -26.38
C ARG A 50 3.43 16.17 -26.21
N PHE A 51 2.14 16.25 -26.51
CA PHE A 51 1.34 17.39 -26.10
C PHE A 51 1.11 17.35 -24.58
N SER A 52 1.25 18.49 -23.93
CA SER A 52 0.93 18.68 -22.51
C SER A 52 -0.59 18.81 -22.32
N ASP A 53 -1.08 18.47 -21.13
CA ASP A 53 -2.44 18.75 -20.67
C ASP A 53 -3.54 18.25 -21.62
N VAL A 54 -3.33 17.07 -22.22
CA VAL A 54 -4.31 16.43 -23.08
C VAL A 54 -5.55 16.02 -22.27
N PRO A 55 -6.74 16.61 -22.52
CA PRO A 55 -7.91 16.32 -21.73
C PRO A 55 -8.51 14.96 -22.09
N SER A 56 -8.73 14.09 -21.10
CA SER A 56 -9.43 12.84 -21.34
C SER A 56 -10.94 13.06 -21.57
N PRO A 57 -11.54 12.36 -22.54
CA PRO A 57 -12.98 12.44 -22.79
C PRO A 57 -13.86 11.99 -21.63
N ILE A 58 -13.34 11.21 -20.68
CA ILE A 58 -14.07 10.84 -19.45
C ILE A 58 -14.60 12.08 -18.71
N ARG A 59 -13.91 13.21 -18.80
CA ARG A 59 -14.28 14.47 -18.14
C ARG A 59 -15.67 14.96 -18.55
N GLY A 60 -16.03 14.86 -19.82
CA GLY A 60 -17.29 15.37 -20.37
C GLY A 60 -18.29 14.30 -20.78
N HIS A 61 -17.86 13.06 -20.99
CA HIS A 61 -18.69 11.98 -21.54
C HIS A 61 -19.08 10.91 -20.50
N TYR A 62 -18.73 11.09 -19.23
CA TYR A 62 -18.99 10.09 -18.21
C TYR A 62 -19.85 10.66 -17.08
N ASN A 63 -20.85 9.90 -16.66
CA ASN A 63 -21.83 10.35 -15.67
C ASN A 63 -21.41 10.13 -14.22
N TRP A 64 -20.25 9.54 -13.99
CA TRP A 64 -19.68 9.26 -12.66
C TRP A 64 -20.69 8.59 -11.73
N PRO A 65 -21.06 7.33 -12.01
CA PRO A 65 -22.05 6.61 -11.22
C PRO A 65 -21.56 6.37 -9.78
N GLY A 66 -22.52 6.13 -8.88
CA GLY A 66 -22.27 5.79 -7.50
C GLY A 66 -22.88 6.76 -6.50
N LEU A 67 -22.74 6.43 -5.22
CA LEU A 67 -23.33 7.18 -4.11
C LEU A 67 -22.65 8.54 -3.86
N HIS A 68 -21.40 8.69 -4.27
CA HIS A 68 -20.58 9.87 -4.01
C HIS A 68 -19.95 10.38 -5.30
N LYS A 69 -19.95 11.70 -5.45
CA LYS A 69 -19.21 12.35 -6.55
C LYS A 69 -17.70 12.24 -6.28
N PRO A 70 -16.88 12.09 -7.33
CA PRO A 70 -15.43 12.05 -7.17
C PRO A 70 -14.87 13.37 -6.63
N PHE A 71 -13.81 13.27 -5.84
CA PHE A 71 -12.97 14.41 -5.50
C PHE A 71 -12.12 14.83 -6.72
N LYS A 72 -11.61 16.06 -6.72
CA LYS A 72 -10.80 16.60 -7.82
C LYS A 72 -9.62 15.68 -8.21
N HIS A 73 -8.87 15.19 -7.25
CA HIS A 73 -7.75 14.27 -7.50
C HIS A 73 -8.19 12.92 -8.06
N GLN A 74 -9.40 12.46 -7.70
CA GLN A 74 -9.97 11.22 -8.23
C GLN A 74 -10.38 11.37 -9.69
N TYR A 75 -10.96 12.52 -10.06
CA TYR A 75 -11.19 12.90 -11.46
C TYR A 75 -9.89 12.84 -12.26
N THR A 76 -8.87 13.56 -11.78
CA THR A 76 -7.56 13.63 -12.46
C THR A 76 -6.90 12.26 -12.57
N THR A 77 -7.04 11.41 -11.55
CA THR A 77 -6.51 10.04 -11.58
C THR A 77 -7.23 9.20 -12.63
N ALA A 78 -8.55 9.25 -12.69
CA ALA A 78 -9.31 8.51 -13.70
C ALA A 78 -9.01 9.00 -15.11
N GLU A 79 -8.92 10.31 -15.34
CA GLU A 79 -8.48 10.90 -16.61
C GLU A 79 -7.11 10.38 -17.05
N PHE A 80 -6.15 10.40 -16.12
CA PHE A 80 -4.80 9.91 -16.39
C PHE A 80 -4.81 8.43 -16.79
N LEU A 81 -5.54 7.58 -16.07
CA LEU A 81 -5.60 6.14 -16.34
C LEU A 81 -6.24 5.85 -17.70
N THR A 82 -7.29 6.55 -18.10
CA THR A 82 -7.93 6.36 -19.40
C THR A 82 -7.07 6.79 -20.59
N LEU A 83 -6.09 7.64 -20.38
CA LEU A 83 -5.11 8.06 -21.40
C LEU A 83 -3.83 7.21 -21.40
N ASN A 84 -3.64 6.32 -20.43
CA ASN A 84 -2.43 5.51 -20.31
C ASN A 84 -2.78 4.03 -20.25
N ARG A 85 -2.52 3.32 -21.34
CA ARG A 85 -2.78 1.88 -21.43
C ARG A 85 -2.01 1.10 -20.35
N ARG A 86 -0.77 1.50 -20.08
CA ARG A 86 0.06 0.96 -18.99
C ARG A 86 0.54 2.10 -18.11
N ALA A 87 0.24 2.03 -16.81
CA ALA A 87 0.51 3.12 -15.90
C ALA A 87 0.64 2.67 -14.44
N PHE A 88 1.21 3.58 -13.66
CA PHE A 88 1.22 3.50 -12.20
C PHE A 88 0.26 4.51 -11.59
N CYS A 89 -0.42 4.11 -10.51
CA CYS A 89 -1.15 4.99 -9.62
C CYS A 89 -0.53 4.93 -8.22
N PHE A 90 0.25 5.94 -7.87
CA PHE A 90 0.99 6.06 -6.62
C PHE A 90 0.31 6.97 -5.61
N ASN A 91 -0.99 7.22 -5.79
CA ASN A 91 -1.76 7.99 -4.83
C ASN A 91 -1.63 7.38 -3.43
N GLU A 92 -1.47 8.20 -2.42
CA GLU A 92 -1.32 7.73 -1.05
C GLU A 92 -2.55 6.95 -0.56
N GLN A 93 -2.37 6.18 0.47
CA GLN A 93 -3.45 5.39 1.03
C GLN A 93 -4.49 6.29 1.69
N GLY A 94 -5.77 5.93 1.50
CA GLY A 94 -6.88 6.75 1.98
C GLY A 94 -7.37 7.83 1.01
N THR A 95 -6.71 8.06 -0.13
CA THR A 95 -7.16 9.01 -1.18
C THR A 95 -8.27 8.46 -2.08
N GLY A 96 -8.72 7.21 -1.88
CA GLY A 96 -9.77 6.59 -2.69
C GLY A 96 -9.31 6.14 -4.08
N LYS A 97 -8.09 5.61 -4.19
CA LYS A 97 -7.54 5.02 -5.44
C LYS A 97 -8.50 4.06 -6.12
N THR A 98 -9.08 3.13 -5.36
CA THR A 98 -9.99 2.09 -5.87
C THR A 98 -11.15 2.69 -6.64
N ALA A 99 -11.80 3.73 -6.11
CA ALA A 99 -12.90 4.43 -6.79
C ALA A 99 -12.46 5.03 -8.13
N SER A 100 -11.31 5.74 -8.15
CA SER A 100 -10.77 6.34 -9.39
C SER A 100 -10.51 5.30 -10.47
N VAL A 101 -9.98 4.14 -10.07
CA VAL A 101 -9.67 3.03 -10.98
C VAL A 101 -10.94 2.36 -11.49
N ILE A 102 -11.94 2.17 -10.63
CA ILE A 102 -13.25 1.61 -11.01
C ILE A 102 -13.91 2.51 -12.05
N TRP A 103 -13.98 3.82 -11.84
CA TRP A 103 -14.57 4.77 -12.79
C TRP A 103 -13.82 4.79 -14.12
N ALA A 104 -12.48 4.76 -14.09
CA ALA A 104 -11.68 4.69 -15.31
C ALA A 104 -11.95 3.40 -16.09
N ALA A 105 -12.01 2.26 -15.41
CA ALA A 105 -12.32 0.97 -16.03
C ALA A 105 -13.74 0.92 -16.59
N ASP A 106 -14.72 1.38 -15.81
CA ASP A 106 -16.13 1.45 -16.25
C ASP A 106 -16.29 2.33 -17.49
N TYR A 107 -15.63 3.49 -17.53
CA TYR A 107 -15.65 4.34 -18.71
C TYR A 107 -15.03 3.66 -19.93
N LEU A 108 -13.91 2.95 -19.79
CA LEU A 108 -13.31 2.19 -20.87
C LEU A 108 -14.20 1.03 -21.34
N MET A 109 -14.95 0.42 -20.44
CA MET A 109 -15.95 -0.60 -20.78
C MET A 109 -17.14 0.00 -21.54
N ASN A 110 -17.65 1.16 -21.10
CA ASN A 110 -18.74 1.88 -21.78
C ASN A 110 -18.35 2.30 -23.21
N THR A 111 -17.09 2.64 -23.42
CA THR A 111 -16.54 2.99 -24.75
C THR A 111 -16.08 1.77 -25.56
N LYS A 112 -16.24 0.56 -25.04
CA LYS A 112 -15.83 -0.72 -25.66
C LYS A 112 -14.31 -0.85 -25.90
N MET A 113 -13.50 -0.03 -25.24
CA MET A 113 -12.03 -0.14 -25.25
C MET A 113 -11.52 -1.29 -24.38
N VAL A 114 -12.29 -1.65 -23.38
CA VAL A 114 -12.06 -2.77 -22.47
C VAL A 114 -13.36 -3.57 -22.37
N ARG A 115 -13.26 -4.89 -22.46
CA ARG A 115 -14.40 -5.79 -22.28
C ARG A 115 -14.46 -6.30 -20.85
N ARG A 116 -13.33 -6.80 -20.33
CA ARG A 116 -13.25 -7.42 -19.00
C ARG A 116 -11.98 -6.99 -18.27
N ALA A 117 -12.10 -6.81 -16.97
CA ALA A 117 -10.99 -6.47 -16.08
C ALA A 117 -10.66 -7.61 -15.09
N LEU A 118 -9.38 -7.91 -14.96
CA LEU A 118 -8.83 -8.77 -13.91
C LEU A 118 -8.24 -7.90 -12.82
N VAL A 119 -8.75 -8.00 -11.61
CA VAL A 119 -8.19 -7.35 -10.41
C VAL A 119 -7.35 -8.36 -9.65
N VAL A 120 -6.09 -8.05 -9.44
CA VAL A 120 -5.15 -8.88 -8.68
C VAL A 120 -4.75 -8.11 -7.42
N CYS A 121 -5.13 -8.61 -6.24
CA CYS A 121 -4.97 -7.89 -4.99
C CYS A 121 -4.71 -8.82 -3.80
N PRO A 122 -4.34 -8.31 -2.62
CA PRO A 122 -4.29 -9.10 -1.40
C PRO A 122 -5.63 -9.76 -1.07
N LEU A 123 -5.59 -10.98 -0.54
CA LEU A 123 -6.80 -11.72 -0.17
C LEU A 123 -7.74 -10.93 0.75
N SER A 124 -7.17 -10.20 1.69
CA SER A 124 -7.91 -9.43 2.70
C SER A 124 -8.74 -8.28 2.16
N ILE A 125 -8.47 -7.79 0.94
CA ILE A 125 -9.17 -6.66 0.34
C ILE A 125 -10.08 -7.02 -0.84
N MET A 126 -10.14 -8.28 -1.23
CA MET A 126 -10.96 -8.73 -2.36
C MET A 126 -12.44 -8.35 -2.18
N GLN A 127 -13.01 -8.69 -1.03
CA GLN A 127 -14.40 -8.41 -0.72
C GLN A 127 -14.60 -7.03 -0.08
N PRO A 128 -13.90 -6.67 1.03
CA PRO A 128 -14.23 -5.44 1.76
C PRO A 128 -13.83 -4.15 1.03
N ALA A 129 -12.92 -4.20 0.08
CA ALA A 129 -12.55 -3.06 -0.73
C ALA A 129 -13.08 -3.19 -2.17
N TRP A 130 -12.62 -4.18 -2.94
CA TRP A 130 -12.93 -4.25 -4.36
C TRP A 130 -14.40 -4.58 -4.67
N GLU A 131 -14.96 -5.66 -4.11
CA GLU A 131 -16.37 -6.01 -4.35
C GLU A 131 -17.32 -4.94 -3.81
N THR A 132 -17.07 -4.48 -2.58
CA THR A 132 -17.88 -3.43 -1.94
C THR A 132 -17.78 -2.10 -2.68
N ASP A 133 -16.59 -1.69 -3.13
CA ASP A 133 -16.41 -0.43 -3.85
C ASP A 133 -16.95 -0.50 -5.28
N LEU A 134 -16.88 -1.66 -5.96
CA LEU A 134 -17.58 -1.88 -7.23
C LEU A 134 -19.08 -1.66 -7.07
N PHE A 135 -19.68 -2.21 -6.03
CA PHE A 135 -21.10 -2.00 -5.75
C PHE A 135 -21.42 -0.52 -5.44
N LYS A 136 -20.52 0.20 -4.78
CA LYS A 136 -20.72 1.62 -4.46
C LYS A 136 -20.56 2.56 -5.67
N PHE A 137 -19.57 2.31 -6.53
CA PHE A 137 -19.13 3.25 -7.56
C PHE A 137 -19.49 2.84 -8.99
N ALA A 138 -19.82 1.56 -9.22
CA ALA A 138 -20.24 1.02 -10.51
C ALA A 138 -21.24 -0.13 -10.33
N MET A 139 -22.35 0.12 -9.62
CA MET A 139 -23.35 -0.88 -9.22
C MET A 139 -24.00 -1.64 -10.39
N HIS A 140 -23.90 -1.13 -11.60
CA HIS A 140 -24.36 -1.78 -12.82
C HIS A 140 -23.38 -2.80 -13.38
N ARG A 141 -22.15 -2.87 -12.83
CA ARG A 141 -21.14 -3.85 -13.22
C ARG A 141 -21.22 -5.11 -12.38
N THR A 142 -20.94 -6.21 -13.04
CA THR A 142 -20.91 -7.53 -12.42
C THR A 142 -19.50 -7.91 -12.01
N CYS A 143 -19.32 -8.62 -10.89
CA CYS A 143 -18.03 -9.12 -10.48
C CYS A 143 -18.10 -10.57 -9.97
N ALA A 144 -16.98 -11.27 -10.05
CA ALA A 144 -16.78 -12.59 -9.48
C ALA A 144 -15.47 -12.66 -8.69
N ILE A 145 -15.52 -13.25 -7.49
CA ILE A 145 -14.34 -13.49 -6.66
C ILE A 145 -13.78 -14.88 -6.96
N ALA A 146 -12.59 -14.92 -7.57
CA ALA A 146 -11.89 -16.16 -7.91
C ALA A 146 -11.07 -16.70 -6.72
N HIS A 147 -11.75 -16.92 -5.57
CA HIS A 147 -11.15 -17.49 -4.37
C HIS A 147 -12.07 -18.56 -3.75
N SER A 148 -11.53 -19.76 -3.57
CA SER A 148 -12.21 -20.90 -2.93
C SER A 148 -11.16 -21.97 -2.57
N TYR A 149 -11.50 -22.90 -1.69
CA TYR A 149 -10.70 -24.12 -1.47
C TYR A 149 -10.72 -25.05 -2.69
N SER A 150 -11.80 -25.06 -3.50
CA SER A 150 -11.90 -25.83 -4.74
C SER A 150 -11.31 -25.07 -5.92
N LYS A 151 -10.41 -25.74 -6.66
CA LYS A 151 -9.85 -25.24 -7.91
C LYS A 151 -10.93 -24.99 -8.97
N GLU A 152 -11.89 -25.92 -9.07
CA GLU A 152 -13.00 -25.85 -10.04
C GLU A 152 -13.86 -24.62 -9.82
N LYS A 153 -14.16 -24.25 -8.55
CA LYS A 153 -14.91 -23.04 -8.22
C LYS A 153 -14.15 -21.78 -8.62
N ARG A 154 -12.82 -21.76 -8.45
CA ARG A 154 -11.98 -20.64 -8.90
C ARG A 154 -11.99 -20.49 -10.42
N ILE A 155 -11.84 -21.61 -11.14
CA ILE A 155 -11.91 -21.65 -12.62
C ILE A 155 -13.28 -21.16 -13.08
N LYS A 156 -14.37 -21.66 -12.46
CA LYS A 156 -15.74 -21.22 -12.79
C LYS A 156 -15.93 -19.72 -12.60
N ALA A 157 -15.37 -19.15 -11.54
CA ALA A 157 -15.43 -17.70 -11.30
C ALA A 157 -14.68 -16.91 -12.39
N VAL A 158 -13.51 -17.39 -12.86
CA VAL A 158 -12.77 -16.75 -13.96
C VAL A 158 -13.49 -16.89 -15.29
N ALA A 159 -14.13 -18.05 -15.53
CA ALA A 159 -14.87 -18.33 -16.76
C ALA A 159 -16.26 -17.67 -16.82
N SER A 160 -16.74 -17.10 -15.69
CA SER A 160 -18.05 -16.43 -15.66
C SER A 160 -18.09 -15.21 -16.59
N ASP A 161 -19.27 -14.89 -17.11
CA ASP A 161 -19.48 -13.70 -17.95
C ASP A 161 -19.71 -12.44 -17.08
N THR A 162 -18.67 -12.09 -16.30
CA THR A 162 -18.66 -10.91 -15.43
C THR A 162 -17.69 -9.87 -15.94
N ASP A 163 -17.99 -8.59 -15.70
CA ASP A 163 -17.15 -7.45 -16.09
C ASP A 163 -15.81 -7.47 -15.35
N PHE A 164 -15.86 -7.76 -14.06
CA PHE A 164 -14.66 -7.83 -13.20
C PHE A 164 -14.49 -9.21 -12.60
N VAL A 165 -13.25 -9.70 -12.60
CA VAL A 165 -12.85 -10.88 -11.85
C VAL A 165 -11.78 -10.47 -10.85
N ILE A 166 -11.99 -10.78 -9.57
CA ILE A 166 -11.09 -10.42 -8.48
C ILE A 166 -10.35 -11.68 -8.01
N CYS A 167 -9.03 -11.67 -8.06
CA CYS A 167 -8.17 -12.79 -7.71
C CYS A 167 -7.07 -12.36 -6.73
N ASN A 168 -6.70 -13.23 -5.79
CA ASN A 168 -5.55 -12.97 -4.92
C ASN A 168 -4.23 -13.37 -5.60
N PHE A 169 -3.10 -12.82 -5.12
CA PHE A 169 -1.78 -13.00 -5.72
C PHE A 169 -1.40 -14.48 -5.95
N ASP A 170 -1.58 -15.32 -4.94
CA ASP A 170 -1.22 -16.75 -5.03
C ASP A 170 -2.26 -17.56 -5.79
N GLY A 171 -3.51 -17.10 -5.82
CA GLY A 171 -4.59 -17.68 -6.59
C GLY A 171 -4.38 -17.59 -8.11
N LEU A 172 -3.63 -16.56 -8.55
CA LEU A 172 -3.38 -16.32 -9.96
C LEU A 172 -2.73 -17.50 -10.68
N ASP A 173 -1.79 -18.20 -10.04
CA ASP A 173 -1.13 -19.37 -10.62
C ASP A 173 -2.11 -20.54 -10.87
N ILE A 174 -3.12 -20.68 -10.00
CA ILE A 174 -4.12 -21.76 -10.09
C ILE A 174 -5.02 -21.58 -11.31
N VAL A 175 -5.32 -20.32 -11.67
CA VAL A 175 -6.31 -19.99 -12.71
C VAL A 175 -5.69 -19.36 -13.96
N LYS A 176 -4.36 -19.30 -14.06
CA LYS A 176 -3.65 -18.61 -15.15
C LYS A 176 -4.05 -19.05 -16.56
N ASP A 177 -4.28 -20.36 -16.75
CA ASP A 177 -4.63 -20.89 -18.07
C ASP A 177 -6.05 -20.47 -18.48
N GLU A 178 -6.96 -20.39 -17.50
CA GLU A 178 -8.31 -19.88 -17.73
C GLU A 178 -8.35 -18.38 -17.99
N ILE A 179 -7.49 -17.60 -17.29
CA ILE A 179 -7.33 -16.16 -17.54
C ILE A 179 -6.86 -15.93 -18.98
N LYS A 180 -5.91 -16.71 -19.48
CA LYS A 180 -5.43 -16.61 -20.88
C LYS A 180 -6.53 -16.82 -21.91
N LYS A 181 -7.52 -17.68 -21.61
CA LYS A 181 -8.69 -17.92 -22.45
C LYS A 181 -9.76 -16.84 -22.30
N GLY A 182 -9.81 -16.20 -21.14
CA GLY A 182 -10.94 -15.40 -20.67
C GLY A 182 -11.08 -14.00 -21.25
N ALA A 183 -10.36 -13.63 -22.32
CA ALA A 183 -10.47 -12.33 -23.02
C ALA A 183 -10.45 -11.10 -22.07
N PHE A 184 -9.55 -11.09 -21.11
CA PHE A 184 -9.29 -9.91 -20.28
C PHE A 184 -8.47 -8.89 -21.06
N ASP A 185 -8.91 -7.63 -21.06
CA ASP A 185 -8.26 -6.52 -21.75
C ASP A 185 -7.56 -5.58 -20.77
N LEU A 186 -7.94 -5.62 -19.49
CA LEU A 186 -7.38 -4.80 -18.42
C LEU A 186 -6.94 -5.67 -17.24
N ILE A 187 -5.71 -5.47 -16.78
CA ILE A 187 -5.20 -6.02 -15.52
C ILE A 187 -4.96 -4.87 -14.56
N ILE A 188 -5.57 -4.93 -13.39
CA ILE A 188 -5.38 -4.01 -12.27
C ILE A 188 -4.67 -4.76 -11.16
N VAL A 189 -3.48 -4.29 -10.76
CA VAL A 189 -2.72 -4.89 -9.66
C VAL A 189 -2.72 -3.92 -8.49
N ASP A 190 -3.45 -4.26 -7.43
CA ASP A 190 -3.45 -3.47 -6.20
C ASP A 190 -2.40 -3.99 -5.23
N GLU A 191 -1.81 -3.09 -4.44
CA GLU A 191 -0.60 -3.34 -3.63
C GLU A 191 0.53 -3.94 -4.47
N ALA A 192 0.86 -3.25 -5.55
CA ALA A 192 1.79 -3.70 -6.60
C ALA A 192 3.20 -4.03 -6.10
N ASN A 193 3.59 -3.59 -4.90
CA ASN A 193 4.87 -3.93 -4.26
C ASN A 193 5.09 -5.45 -4.14
N ALA A 194 4.02 -6.26 -4.14
CA ALA A 194 4.11 -7.72 -4.19
C ALA A 194 4.87 -8.26 -5.43
N TYR A 195 5.02 -7.41 -6.47
CA TYR A 195 5.65 -7.75 -7.75
C TYR A 195 7.00 -7.07 -8.01
N LYS A 196 7.62 -6.49 -6.98
CA LYS A 196 8.90 -5.80 -7.08
C LYS A 196 10.07 -6.69 -7.52
N ASN A 197 10.01 -7.99 -7.25
CA ASN A 197 11.09 -8.95 -7.53
C ASN A 197 10.73 -9.88 -8.69
N VAL A 198 11.45 -9.75 -9.80
CA VAL A 198 11.28 -10.55 -11.04
C VAL A 198 11.57 -12.04 -10.88
N SER A 199 12.33 -12.45 -9.86
CA SER A 199 12.67 -13.85 -9.62
C SER A 199 11.52 -14.65 -9.01
N THR A 200 10.55 -13.97 -8.39
CA THR A 200 9.44 -14.61 -7.68
C THR A 200 8.48 -15.33 -8.62
N LYS A 201 7.87 -16.41 -8.12
CA LYS A 201 6.83 -17.14 -8.84
C LYS A 201 5.66 -16.22 -9.21
N ARG A 202 5.22 -15.35 -8.29
CA ARG A 202 4.14 -14.38 -8.52
C ARG A 202 4.41 -13.49 -9.73
N TRP A 203 5.61 -12.91 -9.80
CA TRP A 203 6.01 -12.05 -10.91
C TRP A 203 5.97 -12.80 -12.25
N LYS A 204 6.56 -14.02 -12.29
CA LYS A 204 6.60 -14.85 -13.49
C LYS A 204 5.21 -15.23 -13.97
N VAL A 205 4.30 -15.57 -13.05
CA VAL A 205 2.91 -15.90 -13.37
C VAL A 205 2.19 -14.70 -13.96
N LEU A 206 2.24 -13.52 -13.31
CA LEU A 206 1.64 -12.29 -13.82
C LEU A 206 2.19 -11.94 -15.21
N SER A 207 3.50 -11.96 -15.38
CA SER A 207 4.15 -11.69 -16.66
C SER A 207 3.69 -12.64 -17.76
N SER A 208 3.43 -13.92 -17.44
CA SER A 208 3.02 -14.95 -18.41
C SER A 208 1.60 -14.81 -18.93
N ILE A 209 0.73 -14.08 -18.26
CA ILE A 209 -0.66 -13.85 -18.67
C ILE A 209 -0.86 -12.54 -19.43
N MET A 210 0.13 -11.64 -19.37
CA MET A 210 0.05 -10.35 -20.04
C MET A 210 0.30 -10.45 -21.53
N ARG A 211 -0.46 -9.69 -22.30
CA ARG A 211 -0.26 -9.47 -23.74
C ARG A 211 0.17 -8.00 -23.99
N PRO A 212 0.85 -7.70 -25.10
CA PRO A 212 1.26 -6.32 -25.42
C PRO A 212 0.10 -5.33 -25.55
N ASP A 213 -1.05 -5.78 -26.01
CA ASP A 213 -2.29 -5.00 -26.24
C ASP A 213 -3.10 -4.71 -24.97
N MET A 214 -2.80 -5.40 -23.85
CA MET A 214 -3.52 -5.24 -22.60
C MET A 214 -3.26 -3.90 -21.91
N TRP A 215 -4.32 -3.39 -21.28
CA TRP A 215 -4.20 -2.34 -20.28
C TRP A 215 -3.66 -2.93 -18.98
N VAL A 216 -2.71 -2.24 -18.34
CA VAL A 216 -2.10 -2.70 -17.09
C VAL A 216 -1.92 -1.52 -16.16
N TRP A 217 -2.64 -1.51 -15.04
CA TRP A 217 -2.51 -0.47 -14.03
C TRP A 217 -1.99 -1.07 -12.71
N MET A 218 -0.89 -0.52 -12.23
CA MET A 218 -0.27 -0.96 -10.98
C MET A 218 -0.45 0.11 -9.89
N LEU A 219 -1.09 -0.26 -8.79
CA LEU A 219 -1.48 0.63 -7.71
C LEU A 219 -0.64 0.36 -6.48
N THR A 220 -0.02 1.39 -5.90
CA THR A 220 0.63 1.32 -4.59
C THR A 220 0.81 2.73 -4.04
N GLY A 221 0.66 2.91 -2.73
CA GLY A 221 0.95 4.20 -2.09
C GLY A 221 2.44 4.44 -1.81
N THR A 222 3.26 3.39 -1.90
CA THR A 222 4.69 3.41 -1.50
C THR A 222 5.56 2.71 -2.54
N PRO A 223 5.75 3.29 -3.74
CA PRO A 223 6.62 2.69 -4.75
C PRO A 223 8.08 2.68 -4.25
N ALA A 224 8.82 1.59 -4.50
CA ALA A 224 10.23 1.42 -4.12
C ALA A 224 10.52 1.74 -2.63
N ALA A 225 9.62 1.31 -1.72
CA ALA A 225 9.66 1.66 -0.29
C ALA A 225 10.90 1.15 0.45
N GLN A 226 11.52 0.07 0.00
CA GLN A 226 12.64 -0.57 0.70
C GLN A 226 13.98 -0.25 0.05
N ALA A 227 14.06 -0.33 -1.28
CA ALA A 227 15.29 -0.07 -2.01
C ALA A 227 14.99 0.48 -3.41
N PRO A 228 15.90 1.29 -4.00
CA PRO A 228 15.75 1.76 -5.39
C PRO A 228 15.56 0.63 -6.40
N THR A 229 16.14 -0.54 -6.12
CA THR A 229 16.01 -1.74 -6.97
C THR A 229 14.61 -2.35 -7.00
N ASP A 230 13.73 -2.02 -6.04
CA ASP A 230 12.34 -2.49 -6.00
C ASP A 230 11.53 -1.98 -7.21
N ALA A 231 11.95 -0.86 -7.80
CA ALA A 231 11.36 -0.31 -9.01
C ALA A 231 11.50 -1.23 -10.24
N TYR A 232 12.54 -2.07 -10.30
CA TYR A 232 12.83 -2.87 -11.47
C TYR A 232 11.70 -3.82 -11.87
N GLY A 233 11.19 -4.60 -10.91
CA GLY A 233 10.12 -5.57 -11.18
C GLY A 233 8.82 -4.92 -11.63
N LEU A 234 8.51 -3.76 -11.08
CA LEU A 234 7.34 -2.96 -11.43
C LEU A 234 7.48 -2.35 -12.83
N ALA A 235 8.59 -1.68 -13.09
CA ALA A 235 8.90 -1.08 -14.40
C ALA A 235 8.93 -2.13 -15.51
N LYS A 236 9.44 -3.33 -15.22
CA LYS A 236 9.49 -4.44 -16.19
C LYS A 236 8.11 -4.88 -16.66
N ILE A 237 7.09 -4.69 -15.85
CA ILE A 237 5.67 -4.98 -16.18
C ILE A 237 5.06 -3.83 -16.98
N VAL A 238 5.21 -2.60 -16.51
CA VAL A 238 4.49 -1.44 -17.08
C VAL A 238 5.21 -0.87 -18.29
N ASN A 239 6.48 -0.55 -18.14
CA ASN A 239 7.28 0.07 -19.19
C ASN A 239 8.71 -0.48 -19.25
N PRO A 240 8.91 -1.68 -19.83
CA PRO A 240 10.21 -2.32 -19.88
C PRO A 240 11.26 -1.54 -20.69
N SER A 241 10.86 -0.57 -21.52
CA SER A 241 11.79 0.27 -22.29
C SER A 241 12.50 1.33 -21.43
N ASN A 242 11.94 1.68 -20.26
CA ASN A 242 12.54 2.66 -19.36
C ASN A 242 13.66 2.09 -18.49
N ILE A 243 13.94 0.80 -18.57
CA ILE A 243 14.94 0.13 -17.74
C ILE A 243 15.83 -0.79 -18.55
N PRO A 244 17.06 -1.09 -18.09
CA PRO A 244 17.90 -2.09 -18.69
C PRO A 244 17.25 -3.47 -18.75
N LYS A 245 17.64 -4.26 -19.75
CA LYS A 245 17.12 -5.63 -19.94
C LYS A 245 17.37 -6.53 -18.73
N PHE A 246 18.53 -6.40 -18.10
CA PHE A 246 18.98 -7.24 -17.00
C PHE A 246 18.98 -6.49 -15.66
N PHE A 247 18.53 -7.15 -14.60
CA PHE A 247 18.47 -6.60 -13.24
C PHE A 247 19.82 -6.09 -12.75
N GLY A 248 20.92 -6.82 -13.00
CA GLY A 248 22.26 -6.40 -12.59
C GLY A 248 22.64 -5.02 -13.11
N ALA A 249 22.34 -4.75 -14.40
CA ALA A 249 22.62 -3.44 -15.01
C ALA A 249 21.79 -2.32 -14.36
N PHE A 250 20.52 -2.57 -14.04
CA PHE A 250 19.68 -1.60 -13.31
C PHE A 250 20.18 -1.37 -11.90
N ARG A 251 20.51 -2.47 -11.17
CA ARG A 251 21.08 -2.37 -9.83
C ARG A 251 22.34 -1.49 -9.82
N ASP A 252 23.25 -1.69 -10.77
CA ASP A 252 24.52 -0.96 -10.85
C ASP A 252 24.32 0.52 -11.25
N GLN A 253 23.19 0.87 -11.87
CA GLN A 253 22.79 2.26 -12.10
C GLN A 253 22.31 2.96 -10.82
N VAL A 254 21.53 2.26 -9.98
CA VAL A 254 20.89 2.86 -8.80
C VAL A 254 21.68 2.64 -7.51
N LEU A 255 22.55 1.63 -7.45
CA LEU A 255 23.37 1.32 -6.29
C LEU A 255 24.85 1.26 -6.65
N PHE A 256 25.73 1.49 -5.68
CA PHE A 256 27.15 1.15 -5.80
C PHE A 256 27.55 0.20 -4.66
N LYS A 257 28.48 -0.68 -4.96
CA LYS A 257 28.96 -1.70 -4.03
C LYS A 257 30.08 -1.12 -3.16
N VAL A 258 29.85 -1.06 -1.84
CA VAL A 258 30.85 -0.60 -0.85
C VAL A 258 31.67 -1.76 -0.31
N SER A 259 31.04 -2.94 -0.12
CA SER A 259 31.70 -4.18 0.29
C SER A 259 31.00 -5.39 -0.33
N GLN A 260 31.48 -6.60 -0.05
CA GLN A 260 30.89 -7.83 -0.61
C GLN A 260 29.37 -7.93 -0.36
N PHE A 261 28.87 -7.41 0.77
CA PHE A 261 27.48 -7.51 1.18
C PHE A 261 26.78 -6.14 1.35
N ARG A 262 27.47 -5.01 1.07
CA ARG A 262 26.92 -3.68 1.29
C ARG A 262 26.80 -2.89 -0.01
N TRP A 263 25.57 -2.51 -0.33
CA TRP A 263 25.21 -1.65 -1.43
C TRP A 263 24.59 -0.36 -0.90
N VAL A 264 24.88 0.77 -1.51
CA VAL A 264 24.41 2.08 -1.10
C VAL A 264 23.79 2.80 -2.31
N PRO A 265 22.66 3.52 -2.15
CA PRO A 265 22.08 4.30 -3.23
C PRO A 265 23.07 5.31 -3.83
N ARG A 266 23.08 5.43 -5.16
CA ARG A 266 23.81 6.49 -5.85
C ARG A 266 23.08 7.82 -5.72
N PRO A 267 23.75 8.98 -5.79
CA PRO A 267 23.11 10.29 -5.71
C PRO A 267 21.95 10.47 -6.72
N GLN A 268 22.09 9.92 -7.94
CA GLN A 268 21.07 10.00 -9.00
C GLN A 268 20.01 8.89 -8.94
N SER A 269 20.01 8.02 -7.93
CA SER A 269 19.12 6.85 -7.88
C SER A 269 17.63 7.24 -7.85
N GLU A 270 17.28 8.34 -7.18
CA GLU A 270 15.90 8.83 -7.12
C GLU A 270 15.36 9.22 -8.48
N GLN A 271 16.16 9.93 -9.28
CA GLN A 271 15.78 10.32 -10.65
C GLN A 271 15.65 9.10 -11.54
N ILE A 272 16.58 8.14 -11.47
CA ILE A 272 16.53 6.90 -12.26
C ILE A 272 15.27 6.08 -11.92
N VAL A 273 14.94 5.98 -10.63
CA VAL A 273 13.72 5.30 -10.16
C VAL A 273 12.47 6.03 -10.63
N HIS A 274 12.46 7.37 -10.52
CA HIS A 274 11.35 8.18 -11.02
C HIS A 274 11.11 7.93 -12.51
N ASP A 275 12.15 7.96 -13.34
CA ASP A 275 12.04 7.75 -14.79
C ASP A 275 11.65 6.32 -15.15
N ALA A 276 12.15 5.34 -14.40
CA ALA A 276 11.79 3.93 -14.56
C ALA A 276 10.29 3.68 -14.29
N LEU A 277 9.71 4.40 -13.35
CA LEU A 277 8.32 4.25 -12.92
C LEU A 277 7.35 5.21 -13.63
N GLN A 278 7.64 5.61 -14.87
CA GLN A 278 6.74 6.39 -15.71
C GLN A 278 6.03 5.50 -16.75
N PRO A 279 4.78 5.86 -17.16
CA PRO A 279 3.97 6.98 -16.70
C PRO A 279 3.31 6.71 -15.35
N ALA A 280 3.34 7.68 -14.46
CA ALA A 280 2.76 7.59 -13.12
C ALA A 280 1.95 8.82 -12.74
N ILE A 281 0.92 8.62 -11.90
CA ILE A 281 0.21 9.68 -11.21
C ILE A 281 0.35 9.49 -9.70
N ARG A 282 0.55 10.60 -8.98
CA ARG A 282 0.67 10.61 -7.54
C ARG A 282 -0.04 11.81 -6.94
N PHE A 283 -0.83 11.54 -5.91
CA PHE A 283 -1.39 12.53 -5.02
C PHE A 283 -1.11 12.13 -3.58
N THR A 284 -0.67 13.07 -2.78
CA THR A 284 -0.54 12.89 -1.33
C THR A 284 -1.87 13.18 -0.64
N LYS A 285 -2.05 12.72 0.59
CA LYS A 285 -3.25 13.04 1.38
C LYS A 285 -3.39 14.54 1.61
N ASP A 286 -2.28 15.19 1.92
CA ASP A 286 -2.24 16.62 2.25
C ASP A 286 -2.66 17.49 1.06
N GLU A 287 -2.40 17.02 -0.18
CA GLU A 287 -2.84 17.71 -1.40
C GLU A 287 -4.32 17.51 -1.74
N CYS A 288 -4.92 16.42 -1.22
CA CYS A 288 -6.20 15.93 -1.73
C CYS A 288 -7.37 16.05 -0.77
N LEU A 289 -7.09 15.98 0.53
CA LEU A 289 -8.11 15.83 1.55
C LEU A 289 -7.93 16.91 2.62
N ASP A 290 -9.00 17.61 2.90
CA ASP A 290 -9.10 18.47 4.06
C ASP A 290 -9.32 17.59 5.30
N LEU A 291 -8.24 17.00 5.79
CA LEU A 291 -8.26 16.13 6.96
C LEU A 291 -7.87 16.90 8.21
N PRO A 292 -8.47 16.59 9.37
CA PRO A 292 -8.00 17.11 10.65
C PRO A 292 -6.52 16.80 10.85
N PRO A 293 -5.78 17.61 11.62
CA PRO A 293 -4.36 17.39 11.85
C PRO A 293 -4.09 16.03 12.49
N MET A 294 -2.94 15.44 12.14
CA MET A 294 -2.44 14.22 12.76
C MET A 294 -1.15 14.53 13.53
N THR A 295 -1.19 14.35 14.84
CA THR A 295 -0.09 14.63 15.76
C THR A 295 0.57 13.34 16.23
N TYR A 296 1.88 13.34 16.32
CA TYR A 296 2.68 12.22 16.84
C TYR A 296 3.22 12.57 18.22
N VAL A 297 2.97 11.70 19.18
CA VAL A 297 3.38 11.87 20.58
C VAL A 297 4.25 10.68 21.00
N MET A 298 5.42 10.95 21.55
CA MET A 298 6.29 9.95 22.15
C MET A 298 6.04 9.92 23.67
N ARG A 299 5.73 8.75 24.22
CA ARG A 299 5.67 8.53 25.66
C ARG A 299 6.82 7.65 26.10
N ASP A 300 7.76 8.23 26.81
CA ASP A 300 8.90 7.51 27.41
C ASP A 300 8.43 6.74 28.64
N ILE A 301 8.60 5.43 28.61
CA ILE A 301 8.19 4.53 29.68
C ILE A 301 9.42 3.74 30.15
N PRO A 302 9.94 3.99 31.33
CA PRO A 302 11.09 3.26 31.80
C PRO A 302 10.80 1.76 31.88
N LEU A 303 11.77 0.96 31.44
CA LEU A 303 11.73 -0.48 31.64
C LEU A 303 11.71 -0.79 33.14
N THR A 304 11.01 -1.84 33.53
CA THR A 304 11.05 -2.32 34.93
C THR A 304 12.43 -2.89 35.25
N ALA A 305 12.79 -3.00 36.53
CA ALA A 305 14.07 -3.55 36.94
C ALA A 305 14.31 -4.97 36.38
N GLN A 306 13.25 -5.78 36.30
CA GLN A 306 13.29 -7.10 35.67
C GLN A 306 13.61 -6.98 34.17
N GLN A 307 12.90 -6.15 33.45
CA GLN A 307 13.14 -5.94 32.01
C GLN A 307 14.56 -5.42 31.75
N THR A 308 15.02 -4.45 32.54
CA THR A 308 16.36 -3.87 32.38
C THR A 308 17.44 -4.93 32.55
N LYS A 309 17.35 -5.80 33.59
CA LYS A 309 18.30 -6.88 33.80
C LYS A 309 18.40 -7.79 32.58
N TYR A 310 17.29 -8.32 32.10
CA TYR A 310 17.28 -9.23 30.94
C TYR A 310 17.66 -8.54 29.63
N TYR A 311 17.31 -7.26 29.49
CA TYR A 311 17.70 -6.45 28.34
C TYR A 311 19.22 -6.35 28.23
N GLU A 312 19.89 -6.07 29.34
CA GLU A 312 21.38 -6.01 29.41
C GLU A 312 22.02 -7.38 29.19
N GLU A 313 21.41 -8.45 29.67
CA GLU A 313 21.92 -9.82 29.43
C GLU A 313 21.86 -10.17 27.93
N ILE A 314 20.73 -9.90 27.25
CA ILE A 314 20.60 -10.12 25.80
C ILE A 314 21.61 -9.23 25.07
N ARG A 315 21.75 -7.97 25.45
CA ARG A 315 22.69 -7.03 24.84
C ARG A 315 24.14 -7.49 24.97
N LYS A 316 24.57 -7.96 26.15
CA LYS A 316 25.90 -8.52 26.35
C LYS A 316 26.16 -9.74 25.48
N HIS A 317 25.17 -10.63 25.36
CA HIS A 317 25.26 -11.78 24.47
C HIS A 317 25.45 -11.37 23.02
N MET A 318 24.69 -10.35 22.56
CA MET A 318 24.86 -9.76 21.22
C MET A 318 26.26 -9.20 20.99
N LEU A 319 26.86 -8.54 21.99
CA LEU A 319 28.24 -8.02 21.96
C LEU A 319 29.25 -9.14 21.81
N THR A 320 29.09 -10.24 22.53
CA THR A 320 29.98 -11.42 22.48
C THR A 320 29.96 -12.07 21.09
N ILE A 321 28.77 -12.21 20.49
CA ILE A 321 28.63 -12.72 19.12
C ILE A 321 29.30 -11.76 18.12
N ALA A 322 29.08 -10.45 18.28
CA ALA A 322 29.66 -9.43 17.39
C ALA A 322 31.19 -9.38 17.45
N ALA A 323 31.79 -9.74 18.57
CA ALA A 323 33.26 -9.75 18.77
C ALA A 323 33.95 -11.01 18.20
N GLY A 324 33.21 -12.11 18.03
CA GLY A 324 33.78 -13.41 17.63
C GLY A 324 33.36 -13.97 16.28
N GLU A 325 32.25 -13.46 15.68
CA GLU A 325 31.67 -14.01 14.45
C GLU A 325 31.28 -12.93 13.44
N GLU A 326 31.18 -13.32 12.18
CA GLU A 326 30.61 -12.46 11.10
C GLU A 326 29.13 -12.23 11.36
N ILE A 327 28.72 -10.97 11.58
CA ILE A 327 27.33 -10.60 11.85
C ILE A 327 26.49 -10.80 10.59
N THR A 328 25.68 -11.84 10.56
CA THR A 328 24.69 -12.03 9.49
C THR A 328 23.44 -11.20 9.74
N THR A 329 22.74 -10.80 8.66
CA THR A 329 21.46 -10.08 8.74
C THR A 329 20.41 -10.86 9.53
N VAL A 330 20.43 -12.18 9.47
CA VAL A 330 19.49 -13.07 10.16
C VAL A 330 19.71 -13.03 11.68
N ASN A 331 20.95 -13.12 12.13
CA ASN A 331 21.29 -13.09 13.56
C ASN A 331 20.99 -11.70 14.17
N ALA A 332 21.29 -10.63 13.44
CA ALA A 332 20.99 -9.27 13.86
C ALA A 332 19.46 -9.04 13.99
N ALA A 333 18.67 -9.52 13.02
CA ALA A 333 17.22 -9.41 13.05
C ALA A 333 16.58 -10.18 14.21
N ALA A 334 17.05 -11.40 14.46
CA ALA A 334 16.56 -12.24 15.56
C ALA A 334 16.82 -11.59 16.93
N SER A 335 18.02 -11.06 17.12
CA SER A 335 18.43 -10.42 18.38
C SER A 335 17.66 -9.11 18.64
N LEU A 336 17.51 -8.25 17.63
CA LEU A 336 16.69 -7.05 17.74
C LEU A 336 15.23 -7.38 18.05
N ASN A 337 14.70 -8.44 17.42
CA ASN A 337 13.34 -8.88 17.68
C ASN A 337 13.15 -9.37 19.13
N LYS A 338 14.11 -10.08 19.71
CA LYS A 338 14.09 -10.47 21.14
C LYS A 338 14.10 -9.26 22.08
N LEU A 339 14.90 -8.22 21.77
CA LEU A 339 14.91 -6.96 22.55
C LEU A 339 13.55 -6.22 22.46
N LEU A 340 12.93 -6.18 21.29
CA LEU A 340 11.60 -5.58 21.12
C LEU A 340 10.52 -6.38 21.85
N GLN A 341 10.54 -7.70 21.79
CA GLN A 341 9.62 -8.57 22.52
C GLN A 341 9.70 -8.32 24.02
N LEU A 342 10.91 -8.31 24.58
CA LEU A 342 11.15 -8.00 25.99
C LEU A 342 10.61 -6.63 26.38
N SER A 343 10.87 -5.61 25.59
CA SER A 343 10.37 -4.25 25.82
C SER A 343 8.82 -4.21 25.81
N CYS A 344 8.17 -5.09 25.03
CA CYS A 344 6.72 -5.22 24.97
C CYS A 344 6.10 -6.10 26.06
N GLY A 345 6.91 -6.70 26.96
CA GLY A 345 6.42 -7.40 28.15
C GLY A 345 6.51 -8.93 28.10
N ALA A 346 6.99 -9.56 27.02
CA ALA A 346 7.27 -10.99 27.02
C ALA A 346 8.22 -11.38 25.87
N VAL A 347 8.93 -12.48 26.01
CA VAL A 347 9.85 -13.06 25.00
C VAL A 347 9.48 -14.51 24.75
N TYR A 348 9.56 -14.97 23.51
CA TYR A 348 9.53 -16.39 23.19
C TYR A 348 10.91 -17.01 23.46
N SER A 349 10.93 -18.06 24.28
CA SER A 349 12.09 -18.92 24.46
C SER A 349 12.42 -19.67 23.17
N ASP A 350 13.57 -20.27 23.08
CA ASP A 350 13.96 -21.11 21.94
C ASP A 350 13.10 -22.41 21.85
N SER A 351 12.49 -22.83 22.97
CA SER A 351 11.47 -23.90 23.02
C SER A 351 10.07 -23.46 22.58
N GLY A 352 9.86 -22.16 22.32
CA GLY A 352 8.54 -21.59 21.96
C GLY A 352 7.65 -21.24 23.15
N GLU A 353 8.14 -21.39 24.38
CA GLU A 353 7.43 -20.97 25.59
C GLU A 353 7.48 -19.46 25.76
N ILE A 354 6.43 -18.90 26.37
CA ILE A 354 6.35 -17.45 26.64
C ILE A 354 6.92 -17.16 28.01
N VAL A 355 7.96 -16.35 28.06
CA VAL A 355 8.49 -15.77 29.30
C VAL A 355 7.93 -14.36 29.45
N ALA A 356 6.98 -14.19 30.37
CA ALA A 356 6.35 -12.90 30.66
C ALA A 356 7.23 -12.02 31.56
N PHE A 357 7.22 -10.71 31.30
CA PHE A 357 7.89 -9.69 32.09
C PHE A 357 6.85 -8.69 32.61
N ASP A 358 7.15 -8.06 33.72
CA ASP A 358 6.32 -7.00 34.28
C ASP A 358 6.28 -5.78 33.34
N ALA A 359 5.15 -5.54 32.69
CA ALA A 359 4.91 -4.41 31.78
C ALA A 359 3.95 -3.36 32.39
N LYS A 360 3.81 -3.34 33.72
CA LYS A 360 2.84 -2.45 34.40
C LYS A 360 3.00 -0.97 34.07
N ASN A 361 4.23 -0.48 33.91
CA ASN A 361 4.48 0.92 33.56
C ASN A 361 3.90 1.26 32.18
N ARG A 362 4.04 0.33 31.22
CA ARG A 362 3.52 0.49 29.86
C ARG A 362 1.99 0.38 29.85
N MET A 363 1.43 -0.52 30.66
CA MET A 363 0.01 -0.67 30.83
C MET A 363 -0.63 0.56 31.47
N ALA A 364 -0.04 1.11 32.53
CA ALA A 364 -0.50 2.34 33.15
C ALA A 364 -0.57 3.49 32.12
N SER A 365 0.47 3.67 31.31
CA SER A 365 0.49 4.68 30.26
C SER A 365 -0.58 4.44 29.18
N LEU A 366 -0.86 3.19 28.81
CA LEU A 366 -1.95 2.86 27.90
C LEU A 366 -3.31 3.24 28.48
N LEU A 367 -3.57 2.91 29.75
CA LEU A 367 -4.83 3.24 30.41
C LEU A 367 -5.05 4.76 30.51
N GLU A 368 -4.01 5.53 30.82
CA GLU A 368 -4.05 7.00 30.77
C GLU A 368 -4.46 7.51 29.39
N VAL A 369 -3.83 7.02 28.31
CA VAL A 369 -4.17 7.41 26.94
C VAL A 369 -5.64 7.07 26.60
N ILE A 370 -6.13 5.91 27.04
CA ILE A 370 -7.52 5.51 26.81
C ILE A 370 -8.49 6.40 27.58
N GLU A 371 -8.14 6.80 28.80
CA GLU A 371 -8.95 7.70 29.63
C GLU A 371 -9.03 9.12 29.02
N GLU A 372 -7.89 9.64 28.54
CA GLU A 372 -7.78 10.95 27.88
C GLU A 372 -8.50 10.99 26.52
N ALA A 373 -8.68 9.86 25.84
CA ALA A 373 -9.24 9.80 24.51
C ALA A 373 -10.73 10.18 24.49
N SER A 374 -11.09 11.15 23.64
CA SER A 374 -12.48 11.59 23.44
C SER A 374 -13.29 10.63 22.57
N GLN A 375 -12.64 9.89 21.67
CA GLN A 375 -13.21 8.91 20.77
C GLN A 375 -12.60 7.52 21.02
N LYS A 376 -12.91 6.55 20.17
CA LYS A 376 -12.35 5.21 20.25
C LYS A 376 -10.83 5.19 20.07
N VAL A 377 -10.20 4.16 20.61
CA VAL A 377 -8.75 3.96 20.58
C VAL A 377 -8.40 2.68 19.85
N ILE A 378 -7.39 2.75 18.98
CA ILE A 378 -6.77 1.56 18.39
C ILE A 378 -5.40 1.36 19.01
N VAL A 379 -5.14 0.14 19.48
CA VAL A 379 -3.84 -0.27 20.01
C VAL A 379 -3.18 -1.25 19.06
N PHE A 380 -2.15 -0.80 18.37
CA PHE A 380 -1.33 -1.67 17.52
C PHE A 380 -0.29 -2.41 18.35
N VAL A 381 -0.36 -3.73 18.33
CA VAL A 381 0.48 -4.62 19.12
C VAL A 381 1.24 -5.57 18.20
N PRO A 382 2.59 -5.43 18.07
CA PRO A 382 3.38 -6.25 17.15
C PRO A 382 3.38 -7.74 17.48
N PHE A 383 3.30 -8.08 18.77
CA PHE A 383 3.50 -9.42 19.27
C PHE A 383 2.22 -9.99 19.88
N ARG A 384 1.86 -11.22 19.51
CA ARG A 384 0.59 -11.84 19.90
C ARG A 384 0.43 -11.99 21.42
N HIS A 385 1.50 -12.38 22.13
CA HIS A 385 1.47 -12.56 23.58
C HIS A 385 1.10 -11.26 24.33
N ALA A 386 1.51 -10.11 23.83
CA ALA A 386 1.16 -8.83 24.42
C ALA A 386 -0.32 -8.46 24.20
N ILE A 387 -0.96 -8.97 23.15
CA ILE A 387 -2.40 -8.76 22.92
C ILE A 387 -3.24 -9.36 24.04
N ASP A 388 -2.91 -10.58 24.45
CA ASP A 388 -3.65 -11.29 25.48
C ASP A 388 -3.49 -10.59 26.84
N ILE A 389 -2.28 -10.16 27.20
CA ILE A 389 -2.00 -9.39 28.43
C ILE A 389 -2.81 -8.07 28.45
N ILE A 390 -2.80 -7.32 27.34
CA ILE A 390 -3.55 -6.06 27.22
C ILE A 390 -5.07 -6.31 27.35
N ALA A 391 -5.57 -7.34 26.69
CA ALA A 391 -7.00 -7.65 26.70
C ALA A 391 -7.50 -8.05 28.10
N GLU A 392 -6.72 -8.83 28.84
CA GLU A 392 -7.02 -9.20 30.23
C GLU A 392 -7.07 -7.98 31.15
N GLU A 393 -6.10 -7.08 31.02
CA GLU A 393 -6.02 -5.87 31.83
C GLU A 393 -7.15 -4.88 31.49
N LEU A 394 -7.48 -4.69 30.21
CA LEU A 394 -8.62 -3.86 29.80
C LEU A 394 -9.93 -4.41 30.35
N LYS A 395 -10.10 -5.74 30.35
CA LYS A 395 -11.26 -6.41 30.95
C LYS A 395 -11.33 -6.21 32.45
N ALA A 396 -10.19 -6.33 33.15
CA ALA A 396 -10.11 -6.08 34.60
C ALA A 396 -10.53 -4.65 34.96
N ASN A 397 -10.17 -3.68 34.10
CA ASN A 397 -10.56 -2.28 34.22
C ASN A 397 -11.94 -1.95 33.63
N LYS A 398 -12.76 -2.97 33.26
CA LYS A 398 -14.11 -2.83 32.69
C LYS A 398 -14.14 -1.95 31.40
N ILE A 399 -13.07 -1.95 30.62
CA ILE A 399 -12.99 -1.24 29.34
C ILE A 399 -13.40 -2.20 28.22
N PRO A 400 -14.51 -1.93 27.50
CA PRO A 400 -14.94 -2.78 26.39
C PRO A 400 -13.90 -2.81 25.27
N CYS A 401 -13.36 -3.98 24.97
CA CYS A 401 -12.38 -4.16 23.92
C CYS A 401 -12.68 -5.37 23.05
N GLU A 402 -12.21 -5.33 21.80
CA GLU A 402 -12.14 -6.47 20.88
C GLU A 402 -10.69 -6.66 20.43
N ILE A 403 -10.33 -7.91 20.11
CA ILE A 403 -8.98 -8.27 19.69
C ILE A 403 -8.95 -8.82 18.26
N ILE A 404 -7.94 -8.46 17.48
CA ILE A 404 -7.73 -8.97 16.13
C ILE A 404 -6.26 -9.36 15.92
N HIS A 405 -6.04 -10.62 15.55
CA HIS A 405 -4.74 -11.17 15.19
C HIS A 405 -4.87 -12.21 14.05
N GLY A 406 -3.76 -12.75 13.58
CA GLY A 406 -3.74 -13.70 12.45
C GLY A 406 -4.59 -14.95 12.62
N GLY A 407 -4.88 -15.39 13.84
CA GLY A 407 -5.73 -16.55 14.13
C GLY A 407 -7.23 -16.28 14.06
N ILE A 408 -7.68 -15.04 13.89
CA ILE A 408 -9.11 -14.69 13.76
C ILE A 408 -9.55 -14.91 12.31
N SER A 409 -10.68 -15.60 12.12
CA SER A 409 -11.23 -15.85 10.78
C SER A 409 -11.61 -14.55 10.06
N ALA A 410 -11.61 -14.54 8.73
CA ALA A 410 -11.94 -13.36 7.94
C ALA A 410 -13.36 -12.84 8.24
N THR A 411 -14.34 -13.72 8.38
CA THR A 411 -15.74 -13.37 8.72
C THR A 411 -15.81 -12.68 10.08
N LYS A 412 -15.22 -13.28 11.12
CA LYS A 412 -15.22 -12.71 12.46
C LYS A 412 -14.49 -11.37 12.52
N ARG A 413 -13.41 -11.23 11.78
CA ARG A 413 -12.66 -9.97 11.65
C ARG A 413 -13.53 -8.86 11.06
N THR A 414 -14.30 -9.17 10.01
CA THR A 414 -15.22 -8.22 9.36
C THR A 414 -16.32 -7.78 10.33
N GLU A 415 -16.89 -8.71 11.12
CA GLU A 415 -17.89 -8.39 12.15
C GLU A 415 -17.32 -7.45 13.23
N ILE A 416 -16.10 -7.72 13.72
CA ILE A 416 -15.44 -6.88 14.73
C ILE A 416 -15.18 -5.47 14.18
N PHE A 417 -14.69 -5.35 12.95
CA PHE A 417 -14.46 -4.04 12.33
C PHE A 417 -15.76 -3.26 12.17
N LYS A 418 -16.84 -3.91 11.72
CA LYS A 418 -18.14 -3.29 11.58
C LYS A 418 -18.66 -2.80 12.94
N LYS A 419 -18.63 -3.66 13.95
CA LYS A 419 -19.03 -3.32 15.33
C LYS A 419 -18.19 -2.16 15.89
N PHE A 420 -16.87 -2.17 15.69
CA PHE A 420 -16.01 -1.07 16.11
C PHE A 420 -16.36 0.24 15.43
N GLN A 421 -16.72 0.21 14.17
CA GLN A 421 -17.00 1.40 13.38
C GLN A 421 -18.41 1.98 13.62
N GLU A 422 -19.42 1.13 13.83
CA GLU A 422 -20.84 1.52 13.84
C GLU A 422 -21.44 1.59 15.26
N ASP A 423 -21.01 0.72 16.19
CA ASP A 423 -21.59 0.63 17.51
C ASP A 423 -20.84 1.50 18.53
N LYS A 424 -21.44 1.79 19.68
CA LYS A 424 -20.79 2.49 20.80
C LYS A 424 -19.60 1.70 21.35
N ASP A 425 -19.78 0.40 21.55
CA ASP A 425 -18.76 -0.53 22.02
C ASP A 425 -18.35 -1.50 20.89
N PRO A 426 -17.09 -1.94 20.81
CA PRO A 426 -15.99 -1.73 21.75
C PRO A 426 -15.41 -0.32 21.70
N ARG A 427 -14.93 0.18 22.85
CA ARG A 427 -14.18 1.44 22.95
C ARG A 427 -12.74 1.30 22.44
N VAL A 428 -12.14 0.13 22.65
CA VAL A 428 -10.75 -0.16 22.29
C VAL A 428 -10.69 -1.33 21.33
N LEU A 429 -9.89 -1.18 20.27
CA LEU A 429 -9.53 -2.28 19.36
C LEU A 429 -8.05 -2.59 19.51
N VAL A 430 -7.74 -3.77 20.05
CA VAL A 430 -6.36 -4.27 20.15
C VAL A 430 -6.06 -5.13 18.94
N ILE A 431 -5.13 -4.72 18.12
CA ILE A 431 -4.96 -5.33 16.79
C ILE A 431 -3.49 -5.52 16.43
N GLN A 432 -3.18 -6.67 15.85
CA GLN A 432 -1.88 -6.92 15.20
C GLN A 432 -1.76 -6.07 13.92
N PRO A 433 -0.70 -5.26 13.74
CA PRO A 433 -0.60 -4.31 12.62
C PRO A 433 -0.84 -4.91 11.24
N GLN A 434 -0.32 -6.11 10.98
CA GLN A 434 -0.51 -6.83 9.72
C GLN A 434 -1.98 -7.16 9.44
N ALA A 435 -2.79 -7.36 10.48
CA ALA A 435 -4.22 -7.65 10.33
C ALA A 435 -5.05 -6.41 9.97
N ALA A 436 -4.55 -5.20 10.26
CA ALA A 436 -5.16 -3.92 9.89
C ALA A 436 -4.62 -3.36 8.57
N ALA A 437 -3.50 -3.87 8.08
CA ALA A 437 -2.79 -3.27 6.95
C ALA A 437 -3.65 -3.18 5.67
N HIS A 438 -4.67 -4.00 5.51
CA HIS A 438 -5.42 -4.10 4.26
C HIS A 438 -6.92 -3.80 4.41
N GLY A 439 -7.41 -2.84 3.62
CA GLY A 439 -8.78 -2.67 3.17
C GLY A 439 -9.85 -2.17 4.14
N VAL A 440 -9.54 -1.91 5.43
CA VAL A 440 -10.55 -1.49 6.40
C VAL A 440 -10.52 0.01 6.68
N THR A 441 -11.69 0.56 7.06
CA THR A 441 -11.85 1.95 7.51
C THR A 441 -12.11 1.95 9.02
N LEU A 442 -11.35 2.72 9.77
CA LEU A 442 -11.40 2.77 11.23
C LEU A 442 -11.44 4.21 11.78
N HIS A 443 -12.14 5.11 11.07
CA HIS A 443 -12.23 6.54 11.42
C HIS A 443 -13.13 6.81 12.64
N ALA A 444 -13.80 5.81 13.22
CA ALA A 444 -14.46 5.93 14.53
C ALA A 444 -13.45 6.14 15.67
N ALA A 445 -12.19 5.77 15.46
CA ALA A 445 -11.10 6.12 16.35
C ALA A 445 -10.41 7.39 15.89
N ASN A 446 -9.90 8.18 16.84
CA ASN A 446 -9.02 9.31 16.58
C ASN A 446 -7.68 9.21 17.35
N VAL A 447 -7.53 8.19 18.19
CA VAL A 447 -6.30 7.88 18.91
C VAL A 447 -5.77 6.52 18.49
N VAL A 448 -4.51 6.50 18.11
CA VAL A 448 -3.75 5.29 17.76
C VAL A 448 -2.61 5.15 18.75
N VAL A 449 -2.53 4.02 19.45
CA VAL A 449 -1.41 3.71 20.34
C VAL A 449 -0.58 2.59 19.73
N TRP A 450 0.69 2.84 19.52
CA TRP A 450 1.66 1.80 19.20
C TRP A 450 2.27 1.26 20.49
N TRP A 451 1.88 0.03 20.86
CA TRP A 451 2.41 -0.66 22.03
C TRP A 451 3.91 -0.89 21.96
N GLY A 452 4.42 -1.09 20.77
CA GLY A 452 5.83 -1.18 20.42
C GLY A 452 6.00 -0.96 18.93
N PRO A 453 7.22 -0.64 18.46
CA PRO A 453 7.48 -0.39 17.04
C PRO A 453 7.48 -1.67 16.21
N ILE A 454 7.27 -1.50 14.91
CA ILE A 454 7.47 -2.54 13.89
C ILE A 454 8.59 -2.13 12.95
N THR A 455 9.16 -3.10 12.24
CA THR A 455 10.27 -2.85 11.32
C THR A 455 9.82 -2.49 9.89
N SER A 456 8.56 -2.77 9.53
CA SER A 456 8.00 -2.47 8.22
C SER A 456 7.39 -1.07 8.19
N ILE A 457 8.03 -0.15 7.50
CA ILE A 457 7.51 1.21 7.26
C ILE A 457 6.18 1.16 6.48
N GLU A 458 6.05 0.25 5.53
CA GLU A 458 4.82 0.09 4.75
C GLU A 458 3.64 -0.27 5.65
N THR A 459 3.79 -1.29 6.51
CA THR A 459 2.74 -1.70 7.46
C THR A 459 2.41 -0.58 8.45
N TYR A 460 3.42 0.17 8.91
CA TYR A 460 3.23 1.31 9.81
C TYR A 460 2.40 2.42 9.17
N LEU A 461 2.74 2.83 7.96
CA LEU A 461 2.00 3.86 7.22
C LEU A 461 0.59 3.39 6.87
N GLN A 462 0.44 2.13 6.45
CA GLN A 462 -0.86 1.54 6.14
C GLN A 462 -1.77 1.50 7.36
N ALA A 463 -1.27 1.09 8.51
CA ALA A 463 -2.02 1.01 9.75
C ALA A 463 -2.53 2.39 10.20
N ASN A 464 -1.67 3.41 10.24
CA ASN A 464 -2.07 4.77 10.59
C ASN A 464 -3.08 5.37 9.59
N ALA A 465 -2.96 5.03 8.32
CA ALA A 465 -3.88 5.46 7.27
C ALA A 465 -5.30 4.87 7.40
N ARG A 466 -5.54 3.91 8.28
CA ARG A 466 -6.90 3.37 8.55
C ARG A 466 -7.74 4.33 9.38
N VAL A 467 -7.11 5.14 10.20
CA VAL A 467 -7.76 6.15 11.07
C VAL A 467 -7.80 7.51 10.38
N HIS A 468 -6.68 7.96 9.82
CA HIS A 468 -6.52 9.26 9.18
C HIS A 468 -6.82 9.16 7.68
N ARG A 469 -8.10 9.28 7.32
CA ARG A 469 -8.61 9.16 5.94
C ARG A 469 -9.94 9.89 5.78
N ALA A 470 -10.45 9.97 4.55
CA ALA A 470 -11.75 10.58 4.25
C ALA A 470 -12.86 10.04 5.18
N GLY A 471 -13.62 10.94 5.80
CA GLY A 471 -14.61 10.64 6.83
C GLY A 471 -14.11 10.80 8.27
N GLN A 472 -12.83 11.12 8.48
CA GLN A 472 -12.34 11.52 9.80
C GLN A 472 -12.64 13.00 10.05
N HIS A 473 -13.32 13.28 11.15
CA HIS A 473 -13.73 14.65 11.52
C HIS A 473 -13.02 15.17 12.78
N HIS A 474 -12.23 14.31 13.44
CA HIS A 474 -11.54 14.65 14.69
C HIS A 474 -10.02 14.70 14.47
N PRO A 475 -9.30 15.63 15.14
CA PRO A 475 -7.84 15.58 15.19
C PRO A 475 -7.35 14.19 15.62
N CYS A 476 -6.39 13.65 14.90
CA CYS A 476 -5.85 12.32 15.19
C CYS A 476 -4.55 12.42 15.99
N THR A 477 -4.40 11.56 16.98
CA THR A 477 -3.17 11.44 17.75
C THR A 477 -2.59 10.04 17.62
N VAL A 478 -1.33 9.95 17.23
CA VAL A 478 -0.57 8.71 17.20
C VAL A 478 0.42 8.72 18.36
N VAL A 479 0.20 7.85 19.33
CA VAL A 479 1.03 7.73 20.54
C VAL A 479 2.00 6.56 20.37
N HIS A 480 3.29 6.82 20.49
CA HIS A 480 4.32 5.80 20.50
C HIS A 480 4.77 5.53 21.94
N LEU A 481 4.52 4.33 22.45
CA LEU A 481 5.05 3.89 23.73
C LEU A 481 6.47 3.35 23.51
N GLN A 482 7.44 3.94 24.18
CA GLN A 482 8.86 3.59 24.01
C GLN A 482 9.56 3.56 25.38
N GLY A 483 10.30 2.50 25.67
CA GLY A 483 10.99 2.35 26.95
C GLY A 483 12.49 2.03 26.76
N SER A 484 12.82 1.35 25.68
CA SER A 484 14.17 0.91 25.40
C SER A 484 14.87 1.74 24.31
N PRO A 485 16.20 1.80 24.30
CA PRO A 485 16.95 2.50 23.25
C PRO A 485 16.64 1.97 21.85
N VAL A 486 16.43 0.67 21.69
CA VAL A 486 16.07 0.06 20.40
C VAL A 486 14.72 0.54 19.88
N GLU A 487 13.72 0.68 20.75
CA GLU A 487 12.41 1.20 20.37
C GLU A 487 12.50 2.66 19.89
N LYS A 488 13.21 3.50 20.65
CA LYS A 488 13.44 4.92 20.31
C LYS A 488 14.07 5.07 18.92
N LYS A 489 15.09 4.26 18.64
CA LYS A 489 15.81 4.27 17.37
C LYS A 489 14.92 3.84 16.21
N ILE A 490 14.11 2.79 16.39
CA ILE A 490 13.17 2.33 15.35
C ILE A 490 12.07 3.36 15.10
N TYR A 491 11.45 3.94 16.13
CA TYR A 491 10.44 4.99 15.94
C TYR A 491 11.02 6.22 15.24
N LYS A 492 12.25 6.61 15.54
CA LYS A 492 12.96 7.68 14.82
C LYS A 492 13.11 7.35 13.33
N MET A 493 13.44 6.11 12.98
CA MET A 493 13.54 5.67 11.59
C MET A 493 12.16 5.67 10.89
N LEU A 494 11.12 5.18 11.56
CA LEU A 494 9.75 5.21 11.04
C LEU A 494 9.25 6.63 10.80
N SER A 495 9.56 7.57 11.69
CA SER A 495 9.19 8.99 11.53
C SER A 495 9.90 9.66 10.35
N GLN A 496 11.12 9.23 10.05
CA GLN A 496 11.89 9.67 8.87
C GLN A 496 11.51 8.92 7.59
N LYS A 497 10.51 8.04 7.63
CA LYS A 497 10.10 7.15 6.53
C LYS A 497 11.25 6.24 6.02
N LEU A 498 12.16 5.87 6.89
CA LEU A 498 13.28 4.99 6.60
C LEU A 498 12.89 3.53 6.88
N ASP A 499 13.18 2.63 5.96
CA ASP A 499 12.95 1.20 6.18
C ASP A 499 14.03 0.61 7.10
N VAL A 500 13.58 0.05 8.23
CA VAL A 500 14.44 -0.57 9.23
C VAL A 500 15.14 -1.81 8.69
N HIS A 501 14.50 -2.58 7.79
CA HIS A 501 15.10 -3.78 7.22
C HIS A 501 16.39 -3.49 6.43
N THR A 502 16.42 -2.40 5.66
CA THR A 502 17.60 -2.02 4.88
C THR A 502 18.75 -1.56 5.75
N LYS A 503 18.45 -1.04 6.94
CA LYS A 503 19.46 -0.51 7.89
C LYS A 503 19.67 -1.40 9.12
N LEU A 504 19.16 -2.63 9.09
CA LEU A 504 19.16 -3.52 10.25
C LEU A 504 20.60 -3.84 10.75
N ILE A 505 21.54 -4.05 9.83
CA ILE A 505 22.94 -4.29 10.17
C ILE A 505 23.59 -3.02 10.75
N ASP A 506 23.32 -1.87 10.14
CA ASP A 506 23.83 -0.58 10.65
C ASP A 506 23.20 -0.26 12.01
N LEU A 507 21.92 -0.55 12.19
CA LEU A 507 21.20 -0.41 13.46
C LEU A 507 21.82 -1.32 14.52
N TYR A 508 22.11 -2.56 14.18
CA TYR A 508 22.76 -3.53 15.08
C TYR A 508 24.17 -3.06 15.46
N ARG A 509 25.00 -2.68 14.49
CA ARG A 509 26.36 -2.19 14.73
C ARG A 509 26.39 -0.95 15.61
N ASN A 510 25.57 0.05 15.29
CA ASN A 510 25.52 1.27 16.07
C ASN A 510 24.94 1.04 17.47
N PHE A 511 24.02 0.09 17.62
CA PHE A 511 23.45 -0.27 18.91
C PHE A 511 24.47 -0.99 19.80
N VAL A 512 25.35 -1.77 19.18
CA VAL A 512 26.40 -2.54 19.85
C VAL A 512 27.64 -1.67 20.15
N VAL A 513 28.00 -0.71 19.26
CA VAL A 513 29.26 0.05 19.30
C VAL A 513 29.11 1.43 19.94
N GLU A 514 28.01 2.15 19.77
CA GLU A 514 27.83 3.52 20.28
C GLU A 514 27.57 3.59 21.80
N GLU A 515 27.19 2.48 22.43
CA GLU A 515 26.93 2.42 23.88
C GLU A 515 27.95 1.52 24.64
N ALA A 516 29.01 1.05 23.98
CA ALA A 516 30.15 0.37 24.61
C ALA A 516 31.26 1.36 24.95
#